data_a2b04c452547cc07e8f51f6d60d86f0a
#
_entry.id   a2b04c452547cc07e8f51f6d60d86f0a
#
_cell.length_a   1.000
_cell.length_b   1.000
_cell.length_c   1.000
_cell.angle_alpha   90.00
_cell.angle_beta   90.00
_cell.angle_gamma   90.00
#
_symmetry.space_group_name_H-M   'P 1'
#
loop_
_entity.id
_entity.type
_entity.pdbx_description
1 polymer ?
#
loop_
_entity_poly.entity_id
_entity_poly.type
_entity_poly.pdbx_seq_one_letter_code
_entity_poly.pdbx_strand_id
1 'polypeptide(L)'
;MKVTQVIKEAITARVKAKCEEANKDYQLALNAEVARFEANYKQCIDDLRKEYKQLFLAMLEKMDNKKIVYSYNSYSGTITSKEGLWEKNIPSFNLNLTSGYAEELRAKIQENKDKAKKFINDIILELELGESKPTLESLLANIKF
;
A
#
# COMPACT_ATOMS: atom_id res chain seq x y z
N MET A 1 8.36 -0.68 -42.02
CA MET A 1 7.20 -1.62 -41.95
C MET A 1 6.04 -0.92 -41.27
N LYS A 2 4.86 -1.03 -41.84
CA LYS A 2 3.67 -0.47 -41.17
C LYS A 2 3.23 -1.39 -40.02
N VAL A 3 3.22 -0.87 -38.79
CA VAL A 3 2.80 -1.64 -37.64
C VAL A 3 1.28 -1.66 -37.54
N THR A 4 0.69 -2.81 -37.72
CA THR A 4 -0.75 -3.00 -37.62
C THR A 4 -1.20 -3.08 -36.14
N GLN A 5 -2.51 -2.96 -35.91
CA GLN A 5 -3.08 -3.11 -34.55
C GLN A 5 -2.73 -4.47 -33.93
N VAL A 6 -2.78 -5.53 -34.71
CA VAL A 6 -2.43 -6.89 -34.25
C VAL A 6 -0.96 -6.97 -33.80
N ILE A 7 -0.05 -6.34 -34.55
CA ILE A 7 1.39 -6.27 -34.16
C ILE A 7 1.55 -5.46 -32.86
N LYS A 8 0.86 -4.34 -32.70
CA LYS A 8 0.89 -3.53 -31.47
C LYS A 8 0.42 -4.33 -30.25
N GLU A 9 -0.64 -5.07 -30.41
CA GLU A 9 -1.18 -5.94 -29.33
C GLU A 9 -0.20 -7.07 -28.97
N ALA A 10 0.43 -7.69 -29.97
CA ALA A 10 1.44 -8.69 -29.75
C ALA A 10 2.69 -8.13 -29.03
N ILE A 11 3.18 -6.96 -29.43
CA ILE A 11 4.27 -6.25 -28.76
C ILE A 11 3.90 -5.96 -27.30
N THR A 12 2.72 -5.39 -27.09
CA THR A 12 2.22 -5.03 -25.74
C THR A 12 2.15 -6.27 -24.84
N ALA A 13 1.59 -7.37 -25.32
CA ALA A 13 1.47 -8.61 -24.57
C ALA A 13 2.84 -9.17 -24.17
N ARG A 14 3.80 -9.19 -25.09
CA ARG A 14 5.14 -9.74 -24.84
C ARG A 14 5.97 -8.87 -23.90
N VAL A 15 5.88 -7.55 -24.04
CA VAL A 15 6.58 -6.61 -23.14
C VAL A 15 5.97 -6.67 -21.74
N LYS A 16 4.66 -6.74 -21.64
CA LYS A 16 3.96 -6.91 -20.33
C LYS A 16 4.37 -8.21 -19.65
N ALA A 17 4.43 -9.32 -20.38
CA ALA A 17 4.86 -10.60 -19.81
C ALA A 17 6.30 -10.52 -19.25
N LYS A 18 7.22 -9.88 -19.95
CA LYS A 18 8.58 -9.64 -19.45
C LYS A 18 8.60 -8.72 -18.21
N CYS A 19 7.75 -7.70 -18.19
CA CYS A 19 7.60 -6.82 -17.04
C CYS A 19 7.05 -7.57 -15.82
N GLU A 20 6.05 -8.41 -16.00
CA GLU A 20 5.48 -9.25 -14.94
C GLU A 20 6.52 -10.21 -14.36
N GLU A 21 7.34 -10.83 -15.22
CA GLU A 21 8.43 -11.69 -14.76
C GLU A 21 9.49 -10.89 -13.98
N ALA A 22 9.87 -9.69 -14.45
CA ALA A 22 10.81 -8.82 -13.74
C ALA A 22 10.24 -8.34 -12.38
N ASN A 23 8.92 -8.17 -12.28
CA ASN A 23 8.26 -7.73 -11.06
C ASN A 23 7.88 -8.86 -10.11
N LYS A 24 8.00 -10.11 -10.52
CA LYS A 24 7.53 -11.27 -9.75
C LYS A 24 8.05 -11.31 -8.32
N ASP A 25 9.35 -11.17 -8.14
CA ASP A 25 9.96 -11.22 -6.81
C ASP A 25 9.58 -10.00 -5.97
N TYR A 26 9.49 -8.83 -6.59
CA TYR A 26 9.02 -7.61 -5.90
C TYR A 26 7.57 -7.75 -5.46
N GLN A 27 6.71 -8.34 -6.28
CA GLN A 27 5.32 -8.57 -5.93
C GLN A 27 5.16 -9.58 -4.79
N LEU A 28 5.95 -10.66 -4.80
CA LEU A 28 5.97 -11.64 -3.70
C LEU A 28 6.44 -11.00 -2.40
N ALA A 29 7.51 -10.20 -2.45
CA ALA A 29 8.00 -9.47 -1.29
C ALA A 29 6.98 -8.44 -0.77
N LEU A 30 6.30 -7.73 -1.67
CA LEU A 30 5.24 -6.79 -1.31
C LEU A 30 4.06 -7.49 -0.63
N ASN A 31 3.60 -8.60 -1.17
CA ASN A 31 2.51 -9.39 -0.58
C ASN A 31 2.86 -9.89 0.82
N ALA A 32 4.11 -10.35 1.01
CA ALA A 32 4.60 -10.77 2.33
C ALA A 32 4.65 -9.61 3.32
N GLU A 33 5.10 -8.44 2.89
CA GLU A 33 5.17 -7.23 3.74
C GLU A 33 3.78 -6.71 4.11
N VAL A 34 2.83 -6.71 3.19
CA VAL A 34 1.42 -6.35 3.47
C VAL A 34 0.83 -7.32 4.49
N ALA A 35 1.04 -8.63 4.33
CA ALA A 35 0.55 -9.63 5.29
C ALA A 35 1.15 -9.43 6.69
N ARG A 36 2.45 -9.11 6.77
CA ARG A 36 3.12 -8.78 8.04
C ARG A 36 2.50 -7.55 8.71
N PHE A 37 2.22 -6.52 7.94
CA PHE A 37 1.57 -5.29 8.42
C PHE A 37 0.16 -5.54 8.93
N GLU A 38 -0.63 -6.32 8.20
CA GLU A 38 -1.99 -6.70 8.62
C GLU A 38 -2.00 -7.49 9.92
N ALA A 39 -1.05 -8.42 10.10
CA ALA A 39 -0.90 -9.17 11.34
C ALA A 39 -0.54 -8.25 12.52
N ASN A 40 0.40 -7.33 12.32
CA ASN A 40 0.77 -6.33 13.33
C ASN A 40 -0.39 -5.41 13.67
N TYR A 41 -1.17 -4.99 12.67
CA TYR A 41 -2.36 -4.16 12.85
C TYR A 41 -3.39 -4.87 13.74
N LYS A 42 -3.68 -6.13 13.49
CA LYS A 42 -4.58 -6.93 14.32
C LYS A 42 -4.10 -6.98 15.77
N GLN A 43 -2.81 -7.25 15.99
CA GLN A 43 -2.24 -7.29 17.33
C GLN A 43 -2.39 -5.94 18.04
N CYS A 44 -2.10 -4.84 17.37
CA CYS A 44 -2.27 -3.49 17.90
C CYS A 44 -3.72 -3.19 18.28
N ILE A 45 -4.68 -3.58 17.46
CA ILE A 45 -6.11 -3.40 17.75
C ILE A 45 -6.53 -4.23 18.97
N ASP A 46 -6.06 -5.46 19.10
CA ASP A 46 -6.38 -6.31 20.25
C ASP A 46 -5.80 -5.75 21.56
N ASP A 47 -4.56 -5.25 21.52
CA ASP A 47 -3.91 -4.60 22.65
C ASP A 47 -4.67 -3.32 23.07
N LEU A 48 -5.08 -2.51 22.08
CA LEU A 48 -5.86 -1.31 22.30
C LEU A 48 -7.24 -1.60 22.93
N ARG A 49 -7.91 -2.64 22.47
CA ARG A 49 -9.19 -3.10 23.07
C ARG A 49 -9.03 -3.50 24.51
N LYS A 50 -7.95 -4.22 24.85
CA LYS A 50 -7.65 -4.60 26.23
C LYS A 50 -7.39 -3.39 27.10
N GLU A 51 -6.61 -2.43 26.61
CA GLU A 51 -6.31 -1.18 27.32
C GLU A 51 -7.57 -0.36 27.58
N TYR A 52 -8.43 -0.15 26.59
CA TYR A 52 -9.69 0.56 26.75
C TYR A 52 -10.65 -0.15 27.71
N LYS A 53 -10.70 -1.49 27.66
CA LYS A 53 -11.48 -2.27 28.61
C LYS A 53 -11.02 -2.03 30.05
N GLN A 54 -9.71 -2.02 30.30
CA GLN A 54 -9.14 -1.75 31.61
C GLN A 54 -9.45 -0.32 32.08
N LEU A 55 -9.31 0.67 31.19
CA LEU A 55 -9.67 2.06 31.50
C LEU A 55 -11.16 2.20 31.85
N PHE A 56 -12.04 1.54 31.08
CA PHE A 56 -13.46 1.54 31.31
C PHE A 56 -13.83 0.91 32.66
N LEU A 57 -13.24 -0.23 33.03
CA LEU A 57 -13.44 -0.89 34.32
C LEU A 57 -12.94 -0.01 35.47
N ALA A 58 -11.79 0.65 35.34
CA ALA A 58 -11.28 1.56 36.34
C ALA A 58 -12.20 2.79 36.53
N MET A 59 -12.82 3.28 35.45
CA MET A 59 -13.84 4.34 35.52
C MET A 59 -15.09 3.87 36.28
N LEU A 60 -15.57 2.67 36.01
CA LEU A 60 -16.73 2.12 36.70
C LEU A 60 -16.51 1.97 38.20
N GLU A 61 -15.33 1.53 38.63
CA GLU A 61 -14.95 1.45 40.05
C GLU A 61 -14.99 2.81 40.75
N LYS A 62 -14.58 3.89 40.05
CA LYS A 62 -14.61 5.25 40.59
C LYS A 62 -15.99 5.86 40.64
N MET A 63 -16.95 5.33 39.93
CA MET A 63 -18.31 5.82 39.87
C MET A 63 -19.11 5.59 41.16
N ASP A 64 -18.70 4.65 41.99
CA ASP A 64 -19.17 4.38 43.34
C ASP A 64 -20.68 4.65 43.55
N ASN A 65 -21.55 4.04 42.73
CA ASN A 65 -23.01 4.14 42.72
C ASN A 65 -23.62 5.55 42.50
N LYS A 66 -22.83 6.56 42.18
CA LYS A 66 -23.32 7.89 41.81
C LYS A 66 -23.63 7.93 40.32
N LYS A 67 -24.77 8.53 39.96
CA LYS A 67 -25.13 8.83 38.57
C LYS A 67 -24.24 9.94 38.04
N ILE A 68 -23.04 9.57 37.55
CA ILE A 68 -22.11 10.52 36.90
C ILE A 68 -22.36 10.48 35.41
N VAL A 69 -22.62 11.65 34.82
CA VAL A 69 -22.76 11.80 33.37
C VAL A 69 -21.41 12.23 32.80
N TYR A 70 -20.93 11.54 31.77
CA TYR A 70 -19.70 11.83 31.09
C TYR A 70 -19.91 12.42 29.71
N SER A 71 -19.04 13.30 29.31
CA SER A 71 -18.92 13.75 27.93
C SER A 71 -17.56 13.35 27.37
N TYR A 72 -17.54 12.99 26.11
CA TYR A 72 -16.34 12.65 25.38
C TYR A 72 -16.01 13.71 24.35
N ASN A 73 -14.80 14.25 24.42
CA ASN A 73 -14.29 15.17 23.41
C ASN A 73 -13.38 14.40 22.43
N SER A 74 -13.85 14.21 21.21
CA SER A 74 -13.11 13.48 20.18
C SER A 74 -11.84 14.18 19.69
N TYR A 75 -11.76 15.50 19.81
CA TYR A 75 -10.56 16.27 19.40
C TYR A 75 -9.42 16.14 20.39
N SER A 76 -9.71 16.11 21.69
CA SER A 76 -8.70 16.02 22.74
C SER A 76 -8.49 14.59 23.25
N GLY A 77 -9.35 13.64 22.89
CA GLY A 77 -9.37 12.30 23.47
C GLY A 77 -9.66 12.29 24.97
N THR A 78 -10.45 13.25 25.44
CA THR A 78 -10.71 13.46 26.86
C THR A 78 -12.14 13.08 27.22
N ILE A 79 -12.31 12.29 28.29
CA ILE A 79 -13.58 12.04 28.94
C ILE A 79 -13.67 12.89 30.19
N THR A 80 -14.72 13.71 30.29
CA THR A 80 -14.91 14.61 31.40
C THR A 80 -16.28 14.32 32.07
N SER A 81 -16.33 14.29 33.40
CA SER A 81 -17.62 14.26 34.11
C SER A 81 -18.40 15.55 33.85
N LYS A 82 -19.74 15.46 33.84
CA LYS A 82 -20.61 16.61 33.56
C LYS A 82 -20.37 17.78 34.53
N GLU A 83 -20.04 17.47 35.79
CA GLU A 83 -19.71 18.44 36.83
C GLU A 83 -18.27 19.00 36.72
N GLY A 84 -17.44 18.49 35.77
CA GLY A 84 -16.04 18.90 35.65
C GLY A 84 -15.12 18.43 36.78
N LEU A 85 -15.59 17.56 37.65
CA LEU A 85 -14.81 17.07 38.81
C LEU A 85 -13.84 15.95 38.49
N TRP A 86 -14.00 15.32 37.35
CA TRP A 86 -13.17 14.22 36.92
C TRP A 86 -12.92 14.30 35.41
N GLU A 87 -11.68 14.10 35.05
CA GLU A 87 -11.22 14.09 33.66
C GLU A 87 -10.23 12.95 33.44
N LYS A 88 -10.35 12.25 32.35
CA LYS A 88 -9.42 11.20 31.94
C LYS A 88 -9.09 11.34 30.46
N ASN A 89 -7.82 11.42 30.18
CA ASN A 89 -7.32 11.35 28.80
C ASN A 89 -7.34 9.89 28.33
N ILE A 90 -7.98 9.65 27.19
CA ILE A 90 -7.84 8.39 26.48
C ILE A 90 -6.52 8.45 25.71
N PRO A 91 -5.62 7.46 25.86
CA PRO A 91 -4.38 7.45 25.11
C PRO A 91 -4.63 7.58 23.61
N SER A 92 -3.97 8.55 22.97
CA SER A 92 -3.99 8.61 21.52
C SER A 92 -3.24 7.43 20.95
N PHE A 93 -3.81 6.80 19.94
CA PHE A 93 -3.24 5.65 19.28
C PHE A 93 -2.90 6.02 17.85
N ASN A 94 -1.60 6.05 17.54
CA ASN A 94 -1.13 6.33 16.20
C ASN A 94 -0.67 5.01 15.55
N LEU A 95 -1.53 4.47 14.68
CA LEU A 95 -1.18 3.34 13.82
C LEU A 95 -0.41 3.87 12.61
N ASN A 96 0.88 3.65 12.58
CA ASN A 96 1.64 3.86 11.37
C ASN A 96 1.37 2.69 10.41
N LEU A 97 0.45 2.90 9.46
CA LEU A 97 0.05 1.92 8.45
C LEU A 97 0.95 1.95 7.21
N THR A 98 1.97 2.79 7.20
CA THR A 98 2.90 2.89 6.08
C THR A 98 4.19 2.14 6.39
N SER A 99 4.63 1.33 5.43
CA SER A 99 5.93 0.67 5.45
C SER A 99 6.82 1.31 4.39
N GLY A 100 7.96 1.86 4.79
CA GLY A 100 8.95 2.36 3.85
C GLY A 100 9.41 1.30 2.85
N TYR A 101 9.56 0.06 3.31
CA TYR A 101 9.93 -1.08 2.46
C TYR A 101 8.83 -1.43 1.44
N ALA A 102 7.56 -1.43 1.85
CA ALA A 102 6.45 -1.63 0.93
C ALA A 102 6.37 -0.51 -0.12
N GLU A 103 6.61 0.73 0.26
CA GLU A 103 6.66 1.86 -0.67
C GLU A 103 7.81 1.74 -1.67
N GLU A 104 8.99 1.33 -1.24
CA GLU A 104 10.13 1.05 -2.13
C GLU A 104 9.81 -0.05 -3.14
N LEU A 105 9.18 -1.13 -2.70
CA LEU A 105 8.76 -2.22 -3.57
C LEU A 105 7.72 -1.78 -4.60
N ARG A 106 6.73 -0.99 -4.18
CA ARG A 106 5.73 -0.40 -5.10
C ARG A 106 6.38 0.53 -6.11
N ALA A 107 7.36 1.33 -5.67
CA ALA A 107 8.09 2.22 -6.57
C ALA A 107 8.88 1.45 -7.63
N LYS A 108 9.56 0.37 -7.26
CA LYS A 108 10.28 -0.51 -8.21
C LYS A 108 9.34 -1.18 -9.21
N ILE A 109 8.21 -1.69 -8.73
CA ILE A 109 7.17 -2.29 -9.58
C ILE A 109 6.65 -1.24 -10.58
N GLN A 110 6.37 -0.03 -10.11
CA GLN A 110 5.87 1.05 -10.96
C GLN A 110 6.91 1.52 -11.97
N GLU A 111 8.18 1.62 -11.57
CA GLU A 111 9.29 1.95 -12.47
C GLU A 111 9.37 0.95 -13.63
N ASN A 112 9.29 -0.34 -13.35
CA ASN A 112 9.28 -1.36 -14.39
C ASN A 112 8.07 -1.26 -15.30
N LYS A 113 6.89 -0.94 -14.77
CA LYS A 113 5.69 -0.69 -15.59
C LYS A 113 5.85 0.53 -16.50
N ASP A 114 6.50 1.58 -16.02
CA ASP A 114 6.76 2.78 -16.82
C ASP A 114 7.81 2.51 -17.90
N LYS A 115 8.86 1.74 -17.58
CA LYS A 115 9.82 1.23 -18.57
C LYS A 115 9.13 0.38 -19.63
N ALA A 116 8.19 -0.48 -19.24
CA ALA A 116 7.45 -1.30 -20.19
C ALA A 116 6.66 -0.45 -21.20
N LYS A 117 6.00 0.61 -20.75
CA LYS A 117 5.31 1.55 -21.65
C LYS A 117 6.27 2.21 -22.63
N LYS A 118 7.43 2.64 -22.13
CA LYS A 118 8.47 3.23 -22.98
C LYS A 118 8.98 2.22 -24.01
N PHE A 119 9.30 1.01 -23.61
CA PHE A 119 9.76 -0.05 -24.51
C PHE A 119 8.73 -0.38 -25.60
N ILE A 120 7.46 -0.42 -25.28
CA ILE A 120 6.39 -0.63 -26.27
C ILE A 120 6.44 0.47 -27.35
N ASN A 121 6.54 1.72 -26.93
CA ASN A 121 6.60 2.85 -27.86
C ASN A 121 7.89 2.83 -28.69
N ASP A 122 9.04 2.57 -28.06
CA ASP A 122 10.33 2.52 -28.73
C ASP A 122 10.38 1.39 -29.77
N ILE A 123 9.85 0.20 -29.45
CA ILE A 123 9.77 -0.93 -30.39
C ILE A 123 8.89 -0.58 -31.60
N ILE A 124 7.73 0.04 -31.36
CA ILE A 124 6.83 0.44 -32.45
C ILE A 124 7.52 1.47 -33.36
N LEU A 125 8.22 2.45 -32.79
CA LEU A 125 8.96 3.44 -33.56
C LEU A 125 10.09 2.82 -34.36
N GLU A 126 10.87 1.93 -33.78
CA GLU A 126 11.96 1.25 -34.49
C GLU A 126 11.45 0.38 -35.64
N LEU A 127 10.33 -0.30 -35.46
CA LEU A 127 9.71 -1.09 -36.54
C LEU A 127 9.17 -0.23 -37.69
N GLU A 128 8.64 0.95 -37.36
CA GLU A 128 8.06 1.86 -38.35
C GLU A 128 9.12 2.70 -39.08
N LEU A 129 10.15 3.17 -38.36
CA LEU A 129 11.11 4.19 -38.81
C LEU A 129 12.55 3.70 -38.87
N GLY A 130 12.85 2.49 -38.37
CA GLY A 130 14.21 1.96 -38.31
C GLY A 130 14.85 1.72 -39.69
N GLU A 131 16.02 2.31 -39.95
CA GLU A 131 16.78 2.13 -41.20
C GLU A 131 17.35 0.73 -41.39
N SER A 132 17.69 0.06 -40.28
CA SER A 132 18.33 -1.28 -40.26
C SER A 132 17.33 -2.44 -40.38
N LYS A 133 16.05 -2.22 -40.58
CA LYS A 133 14.97 -3.23 -40.60
C LYS A 133 15.07 -4.26 -39.48
N PRO A 134 15.06 -3.83 -38.21
CA PRO A 134 15.14 -4.73 -37.09
C PRO A 134 13.96 -5.70 -37.06
N THR A 135 14.17 -6.91 -36.59
CA THR A 135 13.07 -7.87 -36.34
C THR A 135 12.45 -7.63 -34.99
N LEU A 136 11.16 -7.95 -34.85
CA LEU A 136 10.49 -7.88 -33.56
C LEU A 136 11.22 -8.70 -32.50
N GLU A 137 11.71 -9.89 -32.83
CA GLU A 137 12.44 -10.76 -31.91
C GLU A 137 13.73 -10.13 -31.42
N SER A 138 14.52 -9.47 -32.30
CA SER A 138 15.75 -8.79 -31.88
C SER A 138 15.50 -7.61 -30.97
N LEU A 139 14.43 -6.84 -31.20
CA LEU A 139 14.04 -5.72 -30.36
C LEU A 139 13.56 -6.18 -28.98
N LEU A 140 12.76 -7.25 -28.92
CA LEU A 140 12.30 -7.84 -27.66
C LEU A 140 13.46 -8.44 -26.84
N ALA A 141 14.46 -9.02 -27.50
CA ALA A 141 15.63 -9.58 -26.82
C ALA A 141 16.50 -8.52 -26.11
N ASN A 142 16.46 -7.27 -26.58
CA ASN A 142 17.23 -6.16 -26.01
C ASN A 142 16.55 -5.47 -24.83
N ILE A 143 15.32 -5.85 -24.47
CA ILE A 143 14.60 -5.27 -23.34
C ILE A 143 15.18 -5.79 -22.02
N LYS A 144 15.59 -4.87 -21.15
CA LYS A 144 16.09 -5.15 -19.79
C LYS A 144 15.36 -4.25 -18.79
N PHE A 145 14.81 -4.87 -17.80
CA PHE A 145 14.19 -4.22 -16.65
C PHE A 145 15.16 -4.04 -15.48
#